data_ef379384b3cbecf22f66bd79b25df761
#
_entry.id   ef379384b3cbecf22f66bd79b25df761
#
_cell.length_a   1.000
_cell.length_b   1.000
_cell.length_c   1.000
_cell.angle_alpha   90.00
_cell.angle_beta   90.00
_cell.angle_gamma   90.00
#
_symmetry.space_group_name_H-M   'P 1'
#
loop_
_entity.id
_entity.type
_entity.pdbx_description
1 polymer ?
#
loop_
_entity_poly.entity_id
_entity_poly.type
_entity_poly.pdbx_seq_one_letter_code
_entity_poly.pdbx_strand_id
1 'polypeptide(L)'
;MNRRRFLYGSGLSIPTAGLARQPIPRTGQANLQLSLAAYSFRPLYKWMKGRPNKGNGAMTLTQFVDYCAEHQIPAAEITTYFFEPEVTTESLLNLRLHAQNRGVALSGTAIGNKFSVERGPALDKEIAHSKSWIDKTATLGASHIRVFPGVAKDFAQESKRIDSAIAALQECADFASKRGVVVGVENHGNMSIDHMLKILESVDSQWFGMNLDTSNYIVQSDEELYDAITRSLPYAVNVQVKIKRKRPDGSKVDVDLAKVIQLIKDSEYQGYVVLEYEEEDPHKHIPQIINELNQLV
;
A
#
# COMPACT_ATOMS: atom_id res chain seq x y z
N MET A 1 42.51 -37.38 7.01
CA MET A 1 41.24 -37.70 7.68
C MET A 1 40.99 -36.69 8.78
N ASN A 2 40.19 -35.63 8.49
CA ASN A 2 39.84 -34.61 9.47
C ASN A 2 38.30 -34.60 9.65
N ARG A 3 37.87 -35.07 10.81
CA ARG A 3 36.48 -35.08 11.23
C ARG A 3 36.13 -33.68 11.77
N ARG A 4 35.29 -32.92 11.04
CA ARG A 4 34.65 -31.71 11.56
C ARG A 4 33.53 -32.13 12.52
N ARG A 5 33.66 -31.77 13.79
CA ARG A 5 32.60 -31.85 14.80
C ARG A 5 31.62 -30.70 14.56
N PHE A 6 30.37 -31.03 14.23
CA PHE A 6 29.25 -30.10 14.30
C PHE A 6 28.87 -29.96 15.78
N LEU A 7 29.05 -28.78 16.33
CA LEU A 7 28.50 -28.41 17.63
C LEU A 7 27.05 -27.96 17.42
N TYR A 8 26.10 -28.75 17.89
CA TYR A 8 24.70 -28.31 18.09
C TYR A 8 24.68 -27.34 19.28
N GLY A 9 24.60 -26.07 19.02
CA GLY A 9 24.24 -25.07 20.03
C GLY A 9 22.74 -25.15 20.30
N SER A 10 22.36 -25.67 21.46
CA SER A 10 21.01 -25.53 22.00
C SER A 10 20.78 -24.05 22.38
N GLY A 11 20.21 -23.30 21.44
CA GLY A 11 19.77 -21.95 21.71
C GLY A 11 18.58 -21.96 22.66
N LEU A 12 18.79 -21.54 23.90
CA LEU A 12 17.75 -21.13 24.82
C LEU A 12 17.01 -19.95 24.17
N SER A 13 15.78 -20.17 23.73
CA SER A 13 14.87 -19.11 23.36
C SER A 13 14.49 -18.33 24.63
N ILE A 14 15.18 -17.22 24.86
CA ILE A 14 14.74 -16.20 25.81
C ILE A 14 13.45 -15.59 25.21
N PRO A 15 12.32 -15.56 25.92
CA PRO A 15 11.16 -14.84 25.46
C PRO A 15 11.54 -13.33 25.43
N THR A 16 11.78 -12.79 24.26
CA THR A 16 11.95 -11.36 24.06
C THR A 16 10.61 -10.71 24.39
N ALA A 17 10.52 -10.04 25.54
CA ALA A 17 9.50 -9.02 25.76
C ALA A 17 9.50 -8.13 24.52
N GLY A 18 8.34 -7.93 23.87
CA GLY A 18 8.21 -7.32 22.57
C GLY A 18 8.99 -6.03 22.47
N LEU A 19 10.12 -6.10 21.80
CA LEU A 19 10.82 -4.90 21.34
C LEU A 19 9.94 -4.30 20.22
N ALA A 20 9.60 -3.02 20.36
CA ALA A 20 8.92 -2.29 19.32
C ALA A 20 9.64 -2.53 17.97
N ARG A 21 8.86 -2.76 16.92
CA ARG A 21 9.43 -3.00 15.59
C ARG A 21 10.36 -1.85 15.21
N GLN A 22 11.55 -2.20 14.79
CA GLN A 22 12.51 -1.22 14.29
C GLN A 22 12.14 -0.74 12.88
N PRO A 23 12.48 0.48 12.50
CA PRO A 23 12.42 0.95 11.13
C PRO A 23 13.07 -0.04 10.15
N ILE A 24 12.64 -0.01 8.90
CA ILE A 24 13.21 -0.85 7.83
C ILE A 24 14.66 -0.40 7.61
N PRO A 25 15.67 -1.27 7.83
CA PRO A 25 17.06 -0.89 7.58
C PRO A 25 17.25 -0.63 6.08
N ARG A 26 17.71 0.55 5.74
CA ARG A 26 18.01 0.94 4.37
C ARG A 26 19.52 1.11 4.22
N THR A 27 20.04 0.77 3.06
CA THR A 27 21.46 0.92 2.73
C THR A 27 21.59 1.53 1.34
N GLY A 28 22.39 2.55 1.22
CA GLY A 28 22.63 3.24 -0.05
C GLY A 28 21.75 4.46 -0.23
N GLN A 29 21.71 4.96 -1.46
CA GLN A 29 20.88 6.12 -1.84
C GLN A 29 19.45 5.70 -2.15
N ALA A 30 18.54 6.68 -2.12
CA ALA A 30 17.17 6.48 -2.60
C ALA A 30 17.15 5.93 -4.03
N ASN A 31 16.26 4.97 -4.27
CA ASN A 31 16.04 4.39 -5.61
C ASN A 31 14.54 4.34 -5.85
N LEU A 32 14.03 5.36 -6.51
CA LEU A 32 12.61 5.57 -6.71
C LEU A 32 12.18 5.07 -8.09
N GLN A 33 11.09 4.33 -8.13
CA GLN A 33 10.48 3.85 -9.37
C GLN A 33 9.04 4.33 -9.43
N LEU A 34 8.65 4.98 -10.53
CA LEU A 34 7.27 5.44 -10.68
C LEU A 34 6.31 4.27 -10.91
N SER A 35 5.13 4.41 -10.35
CA SER A 35 3.98 3.56 -10.59
C SER A 35 2.71 4.41 -10.66
N LEU A 36 1.68 3.88 -11.29
CA LEU A 36 0.36 4.51 -11.33
C LEU A 36 -0.66 3.61 -10.64
N ALA A 37 -1.48 4.19 -9.75
CA ALA A 37 -2.57 3.47 -9.13
C ALA A 37 -3.76 3.35 -10.08
N ALA A 38 -4.28 2.14 -10.26
CA ALA A 38 -5.51 1.90 -11.01
C ALA A 38 -6.69 2.74 -10.47
N TYR A 39 -6.66 3.08 -9.18
CA TYR A 39 -7.67 3.93 -8.55
C TYR A 39 -7.82 5.30 -9.20
N SER A 40 -6.77 5.80 -9.86
CA SER A 40 -6.77 7.06 -10.62
C SER A 40 -7.85 7.12 -11.72
N PHE A 41 -8.27 5.96 -12.21
CA PHE A 41 -9.31 5.83 -13.23
C PHE A 41 -10.64 5.29 -12.68
N ARG A 42 -10.86 5.37 -11.36
CA ARG A 42 -12.01 4.79 -10.66
C ARG A 42 -13.37 4.98 -11.36
N PRO A 43 -13.76 6.16 -11.87
CA PRO A 43 -15.06 6.32 -12.50
C PRO A 43 -15.17 5.66 -13.87
N LEU A 44 -14.04 5.33 -14.51
CA LEU A 44 -13.99 4.81 -15.87
C LEU A 44 -14.03 3.28 -15.95
N TYR A 45 -13.81 2.58 -14.85
CA TYR A 45 -13.83 1.12 -14.84
C TYR A 45 -15.24 0.56 -15.01
N LYS A 46 -15.32 -0.59 -15.67
CA LYS A 46 -16.55 -1.37 -15.84
C LYS A 46 -17.10 -1.91 -14.51
N TRP A 47 -16.21 -2.32 -13.64
CA TRP A 47 -16.55 -2.95 -12.35
C TRP A 47 -16.13 -2.11 -11.16
N MET A 48 -16.89 -2.23 -10.07
CA MET A 48 -16.57 -1.67 -8.75
C MET A 48 -17.02 -2.64 -7.66
N LYS A 49 -16.06 -3.31 -7.01
CA LYS A 49 -16.31 -4.27 -5.92
C LYS A 49 -17.33 -5.35 -6.32
N GLY A 50 -17.11 -5.98 -7.48
CA GLY A 50 -17.94 -7.07 -8.00
C GLY A 50 -19.31 -6.66 -8.54
N ARG A 51 -19.55 -5.37 -8.77
CA ARG A 51 -20.80 -4.82 -9.34
C ARG A 51 -20.47 -3.90 -10.52
N PRO A 52 -21.39 -3.73 -11.49
CA PRO A 52 -21.22 -2.71 -12.52
C PRO A 52 -20.99 -1.33 -11.87
N ASN A 53 -20.04 -0.57 -12.41
CA ASN A 53 -19.73 0.75 -11.90
C ASN A 53 -20.83 1.76 -12.31
N LYS A 54 -21.16 2.68 -11.43
CA LYS A 54 -22.25 3.65 -11.65
C LYS A 54 -21.98 4.64 -12.79
N GLY A 55 -20.70 4.85 -13.15
CA GLY A 55 -20.31 5.79 -14.20
C GLY A 55 -20.42 5.26 -15.63
N ASN A 56 -21.00 4.05 -15.86
CA ASN A 56 -21.03 3.39 -17.17
C ASN A 56 -19.64 3.26 -17.83
N GLY A 57 -18.59 3.25 -17.04
CA GLY A 57 -17.23 3.03 -17.51
C GLY A 57 -17.08 1.65 -18.16
N ALA A 58 -16.19 1.57 -19.12
CA ALA A 58 -15.90 0.32 -19.85
C ALA A 58 -14.47 -0.19 -19.67
N MET A 59 -13.61 0.59 -18.97
CA MET A 59 -12.20 0.29 -18.78
C MET A 59 -12.01 -1.03 -18.02
N THR A 60 -11.05 -1.81 -18.46
CA THR A 60 -10.60 -3.03 -17.79
C THR A 60 -9.20 -2.82 -17.19
N LEU A 61 -8.77 -3.72 -16.29
CA LEU A 61 -7.40 -3.68 -15.77
C LEU A 61 -6.35 -3.95 -16.85
N THR A 62 -6.69 -4.73 -17.88
CA THR A 62 -5.82 -4.94 -19.05
C THR A 62 -5.59 -3.61 -19.80
N GLN A 63 -6.66 -2.85 -20.07
CA GLN A 63 -6.56 -1.54 -20.71
C GLN A 63 -5.82 -0.52 -19.83
N PHE A 64 -5.90 -0.65 -18.51
CA PHE A 64 -5.09 0.18 -17.60
C PHE A 64 -3.60 -0.12 -17.73
N VAL A 65 -3.23 -1.39 -17.85
CA VAL A 65 -1.83 -1.79 -18.11
C VAL A 65 -1.37 -1.28 -19.48
N ASP A 66 -2.24 -1.34 -20.51
CA ASP A 66 -1.94 -0.75 -21.83
C ASP A 66 -1.70 0.76 -21.73
N TYR A 67 -2.53 1.47 -20.96
CA TYR A 67 -2.34 2.91 -20.70
C TYR A 67 -0.98 3.18 -20.04
N CYS A 68 -0.58 2.39 -19.04
CA CYS A 68 0.73 2.55 -18.41
C CYS A 68 1.86 2.37 -19.44
N ALA A 69 1.78 1.35 -20.29
CA ALA A 69 2.78 1.11 -21.34
C ALA A 69 2.84 2.24 -22.36
N GLU A 70 1.70 2.73 -22.85
CA GLU A 70 1.59 3.81 -23.84
C GLU A 70 2.18 5.13 -23.32
N HIS A 71 2.04 5.38 -22.02
CA HIS A 71 2.59 6.58 -21.36
C HIS A 71 3.94 6.35 -20.69
N GLN A 72 4.62 5.23 -20.99
CA GLN A 72 5.96 4.90 -20.47
C GLN A 72 6.03 4.90 -18.93
N ILE A 73 4.92 4.53 -18.27
CA ILE A 73 4.85 4.35 -16.82
C ILE A 73 5.33 2.94 -16.50
N PRO A 74 6.45 2.77 -15.78
CA PRO A 74 7.10 1.46 -15.67
C PRO A 74 6.36 0.45 -14.81
N ALA A 75 5.41 0.92 -13.97
CA ALA A 75 4.69 0.03 -13.08
C ALA A 75 3.22 0.45 -12.85
N ALA A 76 2.40 -0.53 -12.50
CA ALA A 76 0.97 -0.41 -12.26
C ALA A 76 0.60 -0.98 -10.89
N GLU A 77 -0.03 -0.20 -10.02
CA GLU A 77 -0.65 -0.68 -8.78
C GLU A 77 -2.10 -1.08 -9.06
N ILE A 78 -2.44 -2.34 -8.82
CA ILE A 78 -3.75 -2.91 -9.16
C ILE A 78 -4.72 -2.75 -8.00
N THR A 79 -5.70 -1.85 -8.13
CA THR A 79 -6.80 -1.78 -7.18
C THR A 79 -7.80 -2.90 -7.44
N THR A 80 -7.97 -3.80 -6.47
CA THR A 80 -8.75 -5.03 -6.63
C THR A 80 -10.25 -4.81 -6.84
N TYR A 81 -10.73 -3.60 -6.61
CA TYR A 81 -12.13 -3.22 -6.80
C TYR A 81 -12.60 -3.34 -8.26
N PHE A 82 -11.66 -3.28 -9.20
CA PHE A 82 -11.94 -3.19 -10.63
C PHE A 82 -11.89 -4.53 -11.36
N PHE A 83 -11.58 -5.61 -10.63
CA PHE A 83 -11.74 -6.95 -11.17
C PHE A 83 -13.21 -7.28 -11.43
N GLU A 84 -13.43 -8.19 -12.35
CA GLU A 84 -14.72 -8.83 -12.58
C GLU A 84 -15.24 -9.50 -11.29
N PRO A 85 -16.55 -9.77 -11.19
CA PRO A 85 -17.13 -10.40 -9.99
C PRO A 85 -16.47 -11.72 -9.62
N GLU A 86 -16.06 -12.50 -10.60
CA GLU A 86 -15.36 -13.76 -10.43
C GLU A 86 -13.88 -13.60 -10.84
N VAL A 87 -12.99 -13.66 -9.84
CA VAL A 87 -11.54 -13.57 -10.03
C VAL A 87 -10.94 -14.97 -10.01
N THR A 88 -10.65 -15.51 -11.18
CA THR A 88 -10.03 -16.84 -11.33
C THR A 88 -8.50 -16.74 -11.34
N THR A 89 -7.82 -17.85 -11.04
CA THR A 89 -6.37 -17.96 -11.21
C THR A 89 -5.93 -17.66 -12.63
N GLU A 90 -6.71 -18.13 -13.62
CA GLU A 90 -6.43 -17.88 -15.03
C GLU A 90 -6.49 -16.39 -15.37
N SER A 91 -7.52 -15.67 -14.91
CA SER A 91 -7.63 -14.21 -15.13
C SER A 91 -6.46 -13.43 -14.52
N LEU A 92 -5.97 -13.82 -13.34
CA LEU A 92 -4.80 -13.23 -12.70
C LEU A 92 -3.52 -13.51 -13.49
N LEU A 93 -3.29 -14.73 -13.92
CA LEU A 93 -2.13 -15.11 -14.72
C LEU A 93 -2.14 -14.43 -16.10
N ASN A 94 -3.30 -14.29 -16.72
CA ASN A 94 -3.44 -13.56 -17.99
C ASN A 94 -3.11 -12.08 -17.83
N LEU A 95 -3.57 -11.42 -16.76
CA LEU A 95 -3.21 -10.03 -16.48
C LEU A 95 -1.69 -9.88 -16.22
N ARG A 96 -1.10 -10.80 -15.45
CA ARG A 96 0.35 -10.84 -15.21
C ARG A 96 1.14 -11.00 -16.51
N LEU A 97 0.74 -11.95 -17.35
CA LEU A 97 1.39 -12.19 -18.66
C LEU A 97 1.25 -10.97 -19.57
N HIS A 98 0.06 -10.35 -19.60
CA HIS A 98 -0.17 -9.14 -20.36
C HIS A 98 0.75 -8.01 -19.90
N ALA A 99 0.83 -7.75 -18.61
CA ALA A 99 1.72 -6.73 -18.05
C ALA A 99 3.20 -7.01 -18.40
N GLN A 100 3.65 -8.26 -18.28
CA GLN A 100 4.98 -8.69 -18.67
C GLN A 100 5.26 -8.40 -20.16
N ASN A 101 4.32 -8.73 -21.06
CA ASN A 101 4.46 -8.51 -22.49
C ASN A 101 4.43 -7.01 -22.86
N ARG A 102 3.83 -6.18 -22.04
CA ARG A 102 3.81 -4.71 -22.19
C ARG A 102 5.01 -4.01 -21.51
N GLY A 103 5.86 -4.76 -20.82
CA GLY A 103 6.99 -4.19 -20.08
C GLY A 103 6.59 -3.37 -18.85
N VAL A 104 5.40 -3.64 -18.29
CA VAL A 104 4.87 -2.95 -17.10
C VAL A 104 4.94 -3.90 -15.89
N ALA A 105 5.63 -3.49 -14.84
CA ALA A 105 5.65 -4.24 -13.59
C ALA A 105 4.31 -4.08 -12.83
N LEU A 106 3.83 -5.13 -12.18
CA LEU A 106 2.73 -5.02 -11.22
C LEU A 106 3.33 -4.69 -9.85
N SER A 107 3.34 -3.41 -9.47
CA SER A 107 4.03 -2.92 -8.26
C SER A 107 3.40 -3.44 -6.99
N GLY A 108 2.08 -3.49 -6.93
CA GLY A 108 1.30 -3.91 -5.77
C GLY A 108 -0.16 -4.10 -6.07
N THR A 109 -0.91 -4.49 -5.05
CA THR A 109 -2.37 -4.52 -5.06
C THR A 109 -2.94 -3.72 -3.90
N ALA A 110 -4.20 -3.27 -4.04
CA ALA A 110 -4.91 -2.53 -3.00
C ALA A 110 -6.31 -3.12 -2.79
N ILE A 111 -6.63 -3.51 -1.56
CA ILE A 111 -7.92 -4.10 -1.19
C ILE A 111 -8.75 -3.19 -0.30
N GLY A 112 -10.07 -3.44 -0.24
CA GLY A 112 -10.96 -2.86 0.75
C GLY A 112 -11.21 -3.87 1.87
N ASN A 113 -10.81 -3.50 3.07
CA ASN A 113 -11.01 -4.27 4.28
C ASN A 113 -11.25 -3.35 5.47
N LYS A 114 -11.69 -3.90 6.60
CA LYS A 114 -11.88 -3.16 7.84
C LYS A 114 -11.48 -4.01 9.04
N PHE A 115 -10.30 -3.73 9.63
CA PHE A 115 -9.83 -4.44 10.82
C PHE A 115 -10.25 -3.80 12.15
N SER A 116 -10.80 -2.57 12.13
CA SER A 116 -11.33 -1.87 13.29
C SER A 116 -12.73 -2.37 13.71
N VAL A 117 -12.91 -3.67 13.76
CA VAL A 117 -14.12 -4.35 14.25
C VAL A 117 -13.78 -5.19 15.47
N GLU A 118 -14.81 -5.55 16.25
CA GLU A 118 -14.60 -6.43 17.39
C GLU A 118 -14.09 -7.81 16.97
N ARG A 119 -13.33 -8.45 17.86
CA ARG A 119 -12.90 -9.84 17.67
C ARG A 119 -14.11 -10.77 17.57
N GLY A 120 -14.04 -11.72 16.62
CA GLY A 120 -15.09 -12.68 16.36
C GLY A 120 -15.38 -12.80 14.86
N PRO A 121 -16.53 -13.37 14.47
CA PRO A 121 -16.82 -13.74 13.08
C PRO A 121 -16.69 -12.60 12.06
N ALA A 122 -16.94 -11.34 12.48
CA ALA A 122 -16.80 -10.19 11.61
C ALA A 122 -15.32 -9.93 11.26
N LEU A 123 -14.43 -9.95 12.26
CA LEU A 123 -12.99 -9.80 12.05
C LEU A 123 -12.41 -11.00 11.29
N ASP A 124 -12.83 -12.21 11.63
CA ASP A 124 -12.38 -13.44 10.96
C ASP A 124 -12.69 -13.40 9.46
N LYS A 125 -13.85 -12.85 9.07
CA LYS A 125 -14.23 -12.65 7.68
C LYS A 125 -13.29 -11.64 6.97
N GLU A 126 -12.96 -10.54 7.62
CA GLU A 126 -12.04 -9.54 7.05
C GLU A 126 -10.61 -10.11 6.89
N ILE A 127 -10.15 -10.91 7.86
CA ILE A 127 -8.86 -11.60 7.80
C ILE A 127 -8.86 -12.63 6.67
N ALA A 128 -9.90 -13.45 6.56
CA ALA A 128 -10.02 -14.45 5.48
C ALA A 128 -10.07 -13.79 4.10
N HIS A 129 -10.80 -12.68 3.95
CA HIS A 129 -10.82 -11.88 2.74
C HIS A 129 -9.42 -11.36 2.38
N SER A 130 -8.71 -10.78 3.35
CA SER A 130 -7.36 -10.27 3.14
C SER A 130 -6.38 -11.37 2.75
N LYS A 131 -6.42 -12.52 3.42
CA LYS A 131 -5.60 -13.71 3.07
C LYS A 131 -5.88 -14.22 1.66
N SER A 132 -7.14 -14.27 1.26
CA SER A 132 -7.53 -14.65 -0.12
C SER A 132 -6.92 -13.69 -1.16
N TRP A 133 -6.85 -12.39 -0.84
CA TRP A 133 -6.21 -11.43 -1.73
C TRP A 133 -4.68 -11.45 -1.67
N ILE A 134 -4.08 -11.82 -0.53
CA ILE A 134 -2.62 -12.08 -0.45
C ILE A 134 -2.24 -13.21 -1.39
N ASP A 135 -3.00 -14.33 -1.45
CA ASP A 135 -2.77 -15.42 -2.40
C ASP A 135 -2.91 -14.94 -3.87
N LYS A 136 -3.91 -14.12 -4.16
CA LYS A 136 -4.11 -13.55 -5.49
C LYS A 136 -3.01 -12.56 -5.88
N THR A 137 -2.53 -11.75 -4.92
CA THR A 137 -1.41 -10.82 -5.10
C THR A 137 -0.13 -11.56 -5.46
N ALA A 138 0.16 -12.67 -4.77
CA ALA A 138 1.28 -13.54 -5.09
C ALA A 138 1.13 -14.16 -6.51
N THR A 139 -0.08 -14.57 -6.89
CA THR A 139 -0.37 -15.10 -8.23
C THR A 139 -0.14 -14.05 -9.32
N LEU A 140 -0.55 -12.80 -9.08
CA LEU A 140 -0.25 -11.65 -9.94
C LEU A 140 1.25 -11.35 -10.04
N GLY A 141 2.06 -11.82 -9.08
CA GLY A 141 3.49 -11.51 -9.00
C GLY A 141 3.77 -10.09 -8.49
N ALA A 142 2.79 -9.44 -7.85
CA ALA A 142 2.97 -8.15 -7.21
C ALA A 142 3.66 -8.30 -5.85
N SER A 143 4.52 -7.32 -5.50
CA SER A 143 5.39 -7.41 -4.32
C SER A 143 4.71 -7.08 -3.00
N HIS A 144 3.64 -6.30 -3.03
CA HIS A 144 2.93 -5.88 -1.82
C HIS A 144 1.41 -5.84 -2.01
N ILE A 145 0.72 -5.84 -0.88
CA ILE A 145 -0.73 -5.62 -0.80
C ILE A 145 -1.04 -4.52 0.21
N ARG A 146 -1.76 -3.49 -0.21
CA ARG A 146 -2.24 -2.43 0.67
C ARG A 146 -3.53 -2.86 1.36
N VAL A 147 -3.56 -2.70 2.68
CA VAL A 147 -4.72 -2.92 3.55
C VAL A 147 -5.02 -1.69 4.40
N PHE A 148 -6.24 -1.59 4.93
CA PHE A 148 -6.61 -0.56 5.90
C PHE A 148 -6.59 -1.10 7.33
N PRO A 149 -6.10 -0.34 8.32
CA PRO A 149 -6.19 -0.74 9.73
C PRO A 149 -7.61 -0.55 10.26
N GLY A 150 -8.35 0.36 9.69
CA GLY A 150 -9.64 0.88 10.11
C GLY A 150 -9.66 2.40 9.99
N VAL A 151 -10.50 3.07 10.76
CA VAL A 151 -10.61 4.52 10.76
C VAL A 151 -10.45 5.10 12.17
N ALA A 152 -9.89 6.30 12.30
CA ALA A 152 -9.63 6.94 13.59
C ALA A 152 -10.87 7.01 14.50
N LYS A 153 -12.04 7.25 13.92
CA LYS A 153 -13.32 7.28 14.66
C LYS A 153 -13.61 5.97 15.40
N ASP A 154 -13.32 4.82 14.77
CA ASP A 154 -13.57 3.51 15.41
C ASP A 154 -12.63 3.31 16.61
N PHE A 155 -11.39 3.75 16.51
CA PHE A 155 -10.40 3.65 17.59
C PHE A 155 -10.67 4.62 18.74
N ALA A 156 -11.20 5.81 18.44
CA ALA A 156 -11.62 6.78 19.44
C ALA A 156 -12.85 6.30 20.23
N GLN A 157 -13.76 5.57 19.59
CA GLN A 157 -14.95 5.02 20.24
C GLN A 157 -14.64 3.83 21.14
N GLU A 158 -13.67 3.00 20.75
CA GLU A 158 -13.30 1.80 21.46
C GLU A 158 -11.83 1.45 21.27
N SER A 159 -11.03 1.66 22.31
CA SER A 159 -9.57 1.45 22.27
C SER A 159 -9.16 -0.01 21.93
N LYS A 160 -10.00 -1.00 22.30
CA LYS A 160 -9.76 -2.42 21.97
C LYS A 160 -9.78 -2.72 20.47
N ARG A 161 -10.38 -1.86 19.66
CA ARG A 161 -10.41 -2.04 18.19
C ARG A 161 -9.05 -1.86 17.54
N ILE A 162 -8.17 -1.05 18.14
CA ILE A 162 -6.79 -0.95 17.65
C ILE A 162 -6.02 -2.26 17.89
N ASP A 163 -6.26 -2.91 19.05
CA ASP A 163 -5.63 -4.20 19.36
C ASP A 163 -6.15 -5.31 18.44
N SER A 164 -7.43 -5.25 18.06
CA SER A 164 -8.01 -6.15 17.04
C SER A 164 -7.37 -5.94 15.68
N ALA A 165 -7.16 -4.69 15.29
CA ALA A 165 -6.49 -4.35 14.03
C ALA A 165 -5.03 -4.82 14.01
N ILE A 166 -4.28 -4.60 15.10
CA ILE A 166 -2.90 -5.07 15.25
C ILE A 166 -2.82 -6.60 15.12
N ALA A 167 -3.70 -7.33 15.82
CA ALA A 167 -3.72 -8.79 15.74
C ALA A 167 -4.06 -9.31 14.33
N ALA A 168 -5.01 -8.66 13.64
CA ALA A 168 -5.36 -9.01 12.26
C ALA A 168 -4.22 -8.73 11.29
N LEU A 169 -3.52 -7.60 11.44
CA LEU A 169 -2.35 -7.24 10.64
C LEU A 169 -1.19 -8.21 10.87
N GLN A 170 -0.93 -8.61 12.12
CA GLN A 170 0.06 -9.64 12.44
C GLN A 170 -0.26 -10.96 11.72
N GLU A 171 -1.51 -11.43 11.82
CA GLU A 171 -1.95 -12.67 11.18
C GLU A 171 -1.86 -12.62 9.66
N CYS A 172 -2.19 -11.47 9.06
CA CYS A 172 -2.04 -11.25 7.62
C CYS A 172 -0.56 -11.22 7.20
N ALA A 173 0.31 -10.57 7.98
CA ALA A 173 1.74 -10.50 7.70
C ALA A 173 2.42 -11.89 7.79
N ASP A 174 2.07 -12.69 8.81
CA ASP A 174 2.56 -14.07 8.97
C ASP A 174 2.10 -14.97 7.81
N PHE A 175 0.89 -14.73 7.30
CA PHE A 175 0.38 -15.44 6.14
C PHE A 175 1.09 -15.00 4.84
N ALA A 176 1.32 -13.71 4.68
CA ALA A 176 1.94 -13.09 3.51
C ALA A 176 3.43 -13.46 3.38
N SER A 177 4.12 -13.63 4.51
CA SER A 177 5.53 -14.05 4.55
C SER A 177 5.79 -15.35 3.81
N LYS A 178 4.85 -16.28 3.86
CA LYS A 178 4.94 -17.61 3.19
C LYS A 178 4.65 -17.52 1.68
N ARG A 179 4.30 -16.35 1.18
CA ARG A 179 3.90 -16.08 -0.22
C ARG A 179 4.80 -15.05 -0.89
N GLY A 180 5.76 -14.49 -0.15
CA GLY A 180 6.64 -13.46 -0.67
C GLY A 180 5.94 -12.12 -0.94
N VAL A 181 4.86 -11.82 -0.19
CA VAL A 181 4.08 -10.58 -0.31
C VAL A 181 4.24 -9.76 0.96
N VAL A 182 4.50 -8.47 0.83
CA VAL A 182 4.56 -7.53 1.96
C VAL A 182 3.17 -6.92 2.19
N VAL A 183 2.73 -6.89 3.45
CA VAL A 183 1.49 -6.20 3.84
C VAL A 183 1.81 -4.74 4.16
N GLY A 184 1.28 -3.81 3.37
CA GLY A 184 1.39 -2.37 3.57
C GLY A 184 0.12 -1.80 4.19
N VAL A 185 0.19 -1.26 5.42
CA VAL A 185 -0.96 -0.61 6.08
C VAL A 185 -1.03 0.86 5.70
N GLU A 186 -2.18 1.33 5.22
CA GLU A 186 -2.35 2.72 4.78
C GLU A 186 -2.88 3.63 5.90
N ASN A 187 -2.36 4.87 5.94
CA ASN A 187 -2.85 5.97 6.79
C ASN A 187 -4.15 6.58 6.26
N HIS A 188 -5.18 5.76 6.13
CA HIS A 188 -6.50 6.16 5.63
C HIS A 188 -7.49 6.42 6.77
N GLY A 189 -8.57 7.17 6.50
CA GLY A 189 -9.68 7.36 7.45
C GLY A 189 -9.34 8.26 8.64
N ASN A 190 -8.65 9.37 8.39
CA ASN A 190 -8.24 10.39 9.37
C ASN A 190 -7.31 9.85 10.47
N MET A 191 -6.52 8.84 10.15
CA MET A 191 -5.50 8.32 11.07
C MET A 191 -4.42 9.37 11.30
N SER A 192 -4.10 9.65 12.57
CA SER A 192 -2.94 10.47 12.91
C SER A 192 -1.64 9.67 12.77
N ILE A 193 -0.51 10.37 12.67
CA ILE A 193 0.79 9.71 12.67
C ILE A 193 1.01 8.86 13.94
N ASP A 194 0.56 9.31 15.11
CA ASP A 194 0.73 8.57 16.35
C ASP A 194 -0.11 7.27 16.38
N HIS A 195 -1.32 7.27 15.80
CA HIS A 195 -2.07 6.04 15.58
C HIS A 195 -1.32 5.07 14.67
N MET A 196 -0.75 5.58 13.59
CA MET A 196 -0.01 4.76 12.63
C MET A 196 1.26 4.18 13.26
N LEU A 197 2.04 4.98 13.98
CA LEU A 197 3.26 4.52 14.66
C LEU A 197 2.92 3.43 15.69
N LYS A 198 1.86 3.62 16.49
CA LYS A 198 1.42 2.58 17.42
C LYS A 198 1.14 1.24 16.73
N ILE A 199 0.48 1.26 15.57
CA ILE A 199 0.21 0.03 14.79
C ILE A 199 1.50 -0.55 14.23
N LEU A 200 2.32 0.28 13.59
CA LEU A 200 3.56 -0.12 12.94
C LEU A 200 4.56 -0.75 13.90
N GLU A 201 4.70 -0.18 15.10
CA GLU A 201 5.61 -0.66 16.13
C GLU A 201 5.10 -1.89 16.88
N SER A 202 3.79 -2.18 16.79
CA SER A 202 3.16 -3.31 17.47
C SER A 202 3.09 -4.60 16.65
N VAL A 203 3.29 -4.54 15.32
CA VAL A 203 3.27 -5.71 14.43
C VAL A 203 4.70 -6.21 14.23
N ASP A 204 5.03 -7.36 14.79
CA ASP A 204 6.37 -7.97 14.71
C ASP A 204 6.48 -8.87 13.47
N SER A 205 6.75 -8.28 12.31
CA SER A 205 6.97 -9.01 11.06
C SER A 205 7.80 -8.20 10.07
N GLN A 206 8.80 -8.80 9.45
CA GLN A 206 9.54 -8.21 8.34
C GLN A 206 8.69 -8.08 7.06
N TRP A 207 7.58 -8.79 6.99
CA TRP A 207 6.63 -8.79 5.87
C TRP A 207 5.48 -7.81 6.07
N PHE A 208 5.69 -6.82 6.95
CA PHE A 208 4.73 -5.77 7.23
C PHE A 208 5.40 -4.40 7.12
N GLY A 209 4.67 -3.35 6.79
CA GLY A 209 5.13 -1.98 6.77
C GLY A 209 4.02 -1.01 6.45
N MET A 210 4.40 0.21 6.14
CA MET A 210 3.47 1.26 5.79
C MET A 210 3.31 1.39 4.28
N ASN A 211 2.07 1.39 3.80
CA ASN A 211 1.71 2.01 2.53
C ASN A 211 1.42 3.47 2.83
N LEU A 212 2.45 4.31 2.72
CA LEU A 212 2.34 5.73 3.04
C LEU A 212 1.62 6.47 1.91
N ASP A 213 0.41 6.94 2.16
CA ASP A 213 -0.22 7.98 1.34
C ASP A 213 0.17 9.35 1.92
N THR A 214 0.95 10.10 1.16
CA THR A 214 1.52 11.38 1.61
C THR A 214 0.47 12.48 1.79
N SER A 215 -0.76 12.28 1.32
CA SER A 215 -1.83 13.28 1.35
C SER A 215 -3.01 12.93 2.27
N ASN A 216 -2.98 11.73 2.88
CA ASN A 216 -4.07 11.27 3.74
C ASN A 216 -3.99 11.75 5.20
N TYR A 217 -2.91 12.41 5.60
CA TYR A 217 -2.85 13.10 6.89
C TYR A 217 -3.66 14.39 6.82
N ILE A 218 -4.72 14.48 7.63
CA ILE A 218 -5.59 15.66 7.72
C ILE A 218 -5.03 16.61 8.77
N VAL A 219 -4.19 17.52 8.34
CA VAL A 219 -3.43 18.47 9.19
C VAL A 219 -3.60 19.91 8.68
N GLN A 220 -3.35 20.89 9.54
CA GLN A 220 -3.58 22.30 9.24
C GLN A 220 -2.52 22.88 8.30
N SER A 221 -1.27 22.61 8.57
CA SER A 221 -0.14 23.20 7.86
C SER A 221 0.62 22.17 7.00
N ASP A 222 1.48 22.65 6.13
CA ASP A 222 2.37 21.82 5.34
C ASP A 222 3.53 21.31 6.20
N GLU A 223 3.97 22.07 7.21
CA GLU A 223 4.98 21.64 8.17
C GLU A 223 4.52 20.42 8.98
N GLU A 224 3.26 20.42 9.44
CA GLU A 224 2.67 19.24 10.12
C GLU A 224 2.57 18.04 9.17
N LEU A 225 2.27 18.28 7.89
CA LEU A 225 2.24 17.22 6.88
C LEU A 225 3.63 16.62 6.67
N TYR A 226 4.64 17.48 6.50
CA TYR A 226 6.01 17.05 6.25
C TYR A 226 6.61 16.32 7.46
N ASP A 227 6.28 16.74 8.69
CA ASP A 227 6.65 15.99 9.91
C ASP A 227 6.02 14.59 9.90
N ALA A 228 4.72 14.49 9.63
CA ALA A 228 4.02 13.20 9.60
C ALA A 228 4.58 12.26 8.50
N ILE A 229 4.88 12.80 7.31
CA ILE A 229 5.53 12.04 6.22
C ILE A 229 6.92 11.56 6.68
N THR A 230 7.75 12.45 7.21
CA THR A 230 9.12 12.14 7.64
C THR A 230 9.14 11.04 8.71
N ARG A 231 8.23 11.09 9.68
CA ARG A 231 8.10 10.07 10.74
C ARG A 231 7.57 8.73 10.20
N SER A 232 6.86 8.74 9.08
CA SER A 232 6.28 7.54 8.44
C SER A 232 7.28 6.81 7.54
N LEU A 233 8.12 7.54 6.83
CA LEU A 233 9.02 7.03 5.79
C LEU A 233 9.94 5.89 6.26
N PRO A 234 10.46 5.87 7.51
CA PRO A 234 11.26 4.74 7.99
C PRO A 234 10.54 3.38 7.97
N TYR A 235 9.22 3.38 7.95
CA TYR A 235 8.39 2.16 7.92
C TYR A 235 7.78 1.88 6.54
N ALA A 236 8.01 2.76 5.54
CA ALA A 236 7.34 2.67 4.24
C ALA A 236 7.81 1.48 3.41
N VAL A 237 6.89 0.67 2.94
CA VAL A 237 7.09 -0.42 1.95
C VAL A 237 6.55 -0.03 0.58
N ASN A 238 5.65 0.94 0.54
CA ASN A 238 5.13 1.60 -0.65
C ASN A 238 4.78 3.05 -0.31
N VAL A 239 4.94 3.96 -1.26
CA VAL A 239 4.59 5.37 -1.09
C VAL A 239 3.62 5.79 -2.18
N GLN A 240 2.47 6.33 -1.79
CA GLN A 240 1.51 6.95 -2.70
C GLN A 240 1.60 8.47 -2.61
N VAL A 241 1.56 9.13 -3.75
CA VAL A 241 1.57 10.59 -3.88
C VAL A 241 0.31 11.06 -4.61
N LYS A 242 -0.24 12.18 -4.15
CA LYS A 242 -1.39 12.87 -4.74
C LYS A 242 -1.04 14.31 -5.01
N ILE A 243 -1.72 14.93 -5.95
CA ILE A 243 -1.52 16.35 -6.29
C ILE A 243 -2.29 17.30 -5.38
N LYS A 244 -3.26 16.79 -4.63
CA LYS A 244 -4.06 17.57 -3.68
C LYS A 244 -4.21 16.83 -2.36
N ARG A 245 -4.30 17.61 -1.27
CA ARG A 245 -4.63 17.11 0.06
C ARG A 245 -5.83 17.85 0.65
N LYS A 246 -6.49 17.25 1.62
CA LYS A 246 -7.57 17.88 2.39
C LYS A 246 -7.03 18.48 3.68
N ARG A 247 -7.52 19.67 4.02
CA ARG A 247 -7.37 20.27 5.35
C ARG A 247 -8.53 19.88 6.28
N PRO A 248 -8.40 20.10 7.60
CA PRO A 248 -9.46 19.80 8.56
C PRO A 248 -10.80 20.50 8.30
N ASP A 249 -10.77 21.68 7.65
CA ASP A 249 -11.97 22.43 7.23
C ASP A 249 -12.63 21.85 5.97
N GLY A 250 -12.05 20.78 5.39
CA GLY A 250 -12.52 20.12 4.18
C GLY A 250 -12.05 20.76 2.87
N SER A 251 -11.35 21.88 2.91
CA SER A 251 -10.77 22.49 1.71
C SER A 251 -9.69 21.59 1.10
N LYS A 252 -9.59 21.62 -0.23
CA LYS A 252 -8.50 20.97 -0.96
C LYS A 252 -7.44 22.00 -1.32
N VAL A 253 -6.19 21.64 -1.10
CA VAL A 253 -5.02 22.45 -1.46
C VAL A 253 -4.04 21.60 -2.28
N ASP A 254 -3.25 22.28 -3.11
CA ASP A 254 -2.21 21.61 -3.90
C ASP A 254 -1.09 21.08 -2.98
N VAL A 255 -0.48 20.00 -3.39
CA VAL A 255 0.68 19.39 -2.75
C VAL A 255 1.94 19.84 -3.47
N ASP A 256 2.94 20.29 -2.75
CA ASP A 256 4.28 20.51 -3.27
C ASP A 256 4.96 19.14 -3.51
N LEU A 257 4.79 18.62 -4.73
CA LEU A 257 5.35 17.32 -5.12
C LEU A 257 6.88 17.31 -5.03
N ALA A 258 7.55 18.42 -5.37
CA ALA A 258 9.01 18.50 -5.30
C ALA A 258 9.49 18.35 -3.86
N LYS A 259 8.83 19.01 -2.91
CA LYS A 259 9.14 18.87 -1.48
C LYS A 259 8.86 17.47 -0.97
N VAL A 260 7.72 16.86 -1.34
CA VAL A 260 7.38 15.50 -0.93
C VAL A 260 8.40 14.49 -1.47
N ILE A 261 8.75 14.57 -2.75
CA ILE A 261 9.77 13.67 -3.35
C ILE A 261 11.14 13.88 -2.69
N GLN A 262 11.50 15.12 -2.34
CA GLN A 262 12.75 15.37 -1.62
C GLN A 262 12.76 14.69 -0.25
N LEU A 263 11.66 14.75 0.53
CA LEU A 263 11.55 14.02 1.80
C LEU A 263 11.70 12.51 1.63
N ILE A 264 11.11 11.96 0.55
CA ILE A 264 11.24 10.52 0.23
C ILE A 264 12.71 10.19 -0.08
N LYS A 265 13.41 11.03 -0.85
CA LYS A 265 14.84 10.84 -1.16
C LYS A 265 15.71 10.93 0.09
N ASP A 266 15.46 11.91 0.95
CA ASP A 266 16.22 12.15 2.19
C ASP A 266 16.09 10.97 3.18
N SER A 267 15.01 10.19 3.06
CA SER A 267 14.79 8.97 3.86
C SER A 267 15.51 7.73 3.33
N GLU A 268 16.26 7.84 2.24
CA GLU A 268 16.90 6.72 1.53
C GLU A 268 15.90 5.63 1.07
N TYR A 269 14.64 6.02 0.85
CA TYR A 269 13.59 5.10 0.41
C TYR A 269 13.97 4.42 -0.91
N GLN A 270 13.76 3.10 -0.98
CA GLN A 270 14.00 2.28 -2.17
C GLN A 270 12.70 1.53 -2.50
N GLY A 271 12.04 1.91 -3.58
CA GLY A 271 10.77 1.30 -3.94
C GLY A 271 9.91 2.17 -4.85
N TYR A 272 8.63 1.81 -4.93
CA TYR A 272 7.69 2.50 -5.80
C TYR A 272 7.17 3.80 -5.18
N VAL A 273 7.11 4.84 -6.01
CA VAL A 273 6.34 6.05 -5.78
C VAL A 273 5.14 5.99 -6.71
N VAL A 274 3.98 5.79 -6.14
CA VAL A 274 2.74 5.52 -6.86
C VAL A 274 1.91 6.79 -6.97
N LEU A 275 1.67 7.28 -8.17
CA LEU A 275 0.72 8.37 -8.37
C LEU A 275 -0.71 7.83 -8.18
N GLU A 276 -1.44 8.36 -7.20
CA GLU A 276 -2.88 8.18 -7.05
C GLU A 276 -3.61 9.49 -7.36
N TYR A 277 -4.11 9.60 -8.59
CA TYR A 277 -4.81 10.78 -9.07
C TYR A 277 -6.31 10.69 -8.76
N GLU A 278 -6.85 11.66 -8.05
CA GLU A 278 -8.26 11.65 -7.62
C GLU A 278 -9.07 12.87 -8.09
N GLU A 279 -8.56 13.60 -9.07
CA GLU A 279 -9.21 14.77 -9.63
C GLU A 279 -9.89 14.44 -10.99
N GLU A 280 -10.45 15.45 -11.67
CA GLU A 280 -11.13 15.28 -12.96
C GLU A 280 -10.14 15.03 -14.11
N ASP A 281 -10.64 14.50 -15.23
CA ASP A 281 -9.89 14.28 -16.48
C ASP A 281 -8.54 13.56 -16.35
N PRO A 282 -8.49 12.32 -15.81
CA PRO A 282 -7.24 11.61 -15.61
C PRO A 282 -6.42 11.42 -16.89
N HIS A 283 -7.08 11.19 -18.04
CA HIS A 283 -6.39 11.02 -19.32
C HIS A 283 -5.61 12.26 -19.75
N LYS A 284 -6.11 13.45 -19.41
CA LYS A 284 -5.48 14.73 -19.74
C LYS A 284 -4.34 15.07 -18.80
N HIS A 285 -4.52 14.86 -17.50
CA HIS A 285 -3.63 15.39 -16.48
C HIS A 285 -2.54 14.42 -16.04
N ILE A 286 -2.81 13.12 -15.98
CA ILE A 286 -1.82 12.12 -15.54
C ILE A 286 -0.53 12.18 -16.38
N PRO A 287 -0.54 12.27 -17.73
CA PRO A 287 0.70 12.34 -18.50
C PRO A 287 1.59 13.52 -18.13
N GLN A 288 1.00 14.67 -17.82
CA GLN A 288 1.76 15.87 -17.41
C GLN A 288 2.40 15.68 -16.03
N ILE A 289 1.65 15.11 -15.06
CA ILE A 289 2.11 14.84 -13.70
C ILE A 289 3.21 13.76 -13.72
N ILE A 290 3.07 12.72 -14.54
CA ILE A 290 4.10 11.70 -14.71
C ILE A 290 5.40 12.29 -15.28
N ASN A 291 5.30 13.23 -16.24
CA ASN A 291 6.47 13.93 -16.76
C ASN A 291 7.15 14.78 -15.69
N GLU A 292 6.39 15.46 -14.84
CA GLU A 292 6.92 16.20 -13.69
C GLU A 292 7.61 15.25 -12.70
N LEU A 293 6.93 14.18 -12.30
CA LEU A 293 7.48 13.19 -11.36
C LEU A 293 8.75 12.51 -11.90
N ASN A 294 8.84 12.24 -13.22
CA ASN A 294 10.05 11.69 -13.84
C ASN A 294 11.27 12.61 -13.72
N GLN A 295 11.07 13.93 -13.57
CA GLN A 295 12.17 14.87 -13.35
C GLN A 295 12.56 14.96 -11.87
N LEU A 296 11.69 14.52 -10.97
CA LEU A 296 11.86 14.61 -9.53
C LEU A 296 12.40 13.32 -8.91
N VAL A 297 12.19 12.13 -9.48
CA VAL A 297 12.62 10.82 -8.94
C VAL A 297 14.05 10.44 -9.29
#